data_6f41cda5390a33b107531212ea939625
#
_entry.id   6f41cda5390a33b107531212ea939625
#
_cell.length_a   1.000
_cell.length_b   1.000
_cell.length_c   1.000
_cell.angle_alpha   90.00
_cell.angle_beta   90.00
_cell.angle_gamma   90.00
#
_symmetry.space_group_name_H-M   'P 1'
#
loop_
_entity.id
_entity.type
_entity.pdbx_description
1 polymer ?
#
loop_
_entity_poly.entity_id
_entity_poly.type
_entity_poly.pdbx_seq_one_letter_code
_entity_poly.pdbx_strand_id
1 'polypeptide(L)'
;MEYDKNNEIYSKVVRAGKRTYFFDVKSTKGNDLNLTLTESKKTFVDGRESYQKHKIFLYKEDFKKFEDGLKDALNKIEELTSSGEYEIAEKAELEGASQVSFEDL
;
A
#
# COMPACT_ATOMS: atom_id res chain seq x y z
N MET A 1 -6.89 -17.45 -17.95
CA MET A 1 -6.59 -17.11 -17.74
C MET A 1 -5.98 -16.96 -17.54
N GLU A 2 -5.76 -16.66 -17.54
CA GLU A 2 -5.28 -16.61 -17.23
C GLU A 2 -4.57 -15.93 -16.68
N TYR A 3 -4.54 -15.45 -16.05
CA TYR A 3 -3.99 -14.89 -15.37
C TYR A 3 -3.02 -15.52 -14.99
N ASP A 4 -2.39 -15.23 -14.88
CA ASP A 4 -1.70 -15.96 -14.51
C ASP A 4 -0.49 -15.72 -13.98
N LYS A 5 0.04 -16.40 -13.26
CA LYS A 5 1.18 -16.18 -12.72
C LYS A 5 2.22 -16.02 -13.70
N ASN A 6 2.12 -16.50 -14.81
CA ASN A 6 3.12 -16.36 -15.81
C ASN A 6 3.35 -14.94 -16.22
N ASN A 7 2.40 -14.09 -15.99
CA ASN A 7 2.53 -12.70 -16.34
C ASN A 7 3.16 -11.90 -15.24
N GLU A 8 3.33 -12.48 -14.08
CA GLU A 8 3.88 -11.75 -12.98
C GLU A 8 5.39 -11.74 -13.10
N ILE A 9 5.99 -10.56 -13.16
CA ILE A 9 7.39 -10.42 -13.32
C ILE A 9 8.11 -10.13 -12.03
N TYR A 10 7.45 -9.44 -11.15
CA TYR A 10 8.08 -8.99 -9.91
C TYR A 10 7.03 -8.80 -8.85
N SER A 11 7.37 -9.09 -7.63
CA SER A 11 6.45 -8.90 -6.54
C SER A 11 7.22 -8.47 -5.30
N LYS A 12 6.69 -7.50 -4.61
CA LYS A 12 7.30 -7.04 -3.39
C LYS A 12 6.25 -7.03 -2.31
N VAL A 13 6.60 -7.51 -1.13
CA VAL A 13 5.67 -7.59 -0.02
C VAL A 13 6.19 -6.71 1.10
N VAL A 14 5.35 -5.87 1.63
CA VAL A 14 5.70 -4.99 2.73
C VAL A 14 4.72 -5.23 3.85
N ARG A 15 5.18 -5.63 5.00
CA ARG A 15 4.32 -5.89 6.13
C ARG A 15 4.29 -4.69 7.04
N ALA A 16 3.12 -4.32 7.46
CA ALA A 16 2.94 -3.15 8.30
C ALA A 16 1.88 -3.44 9.34
N GLY A 17 2.24 -4.15 10.38
CA GLY A 17 1.29 -4.47 11.43
C GLY A 17 0.23 -5.41 10.93
N LYS A 18 -1.02 -5.03 11.08
CA LYS A 18 -2.12 -5.85 10.64
C LYS A 18 -2.31 -5.80 9.15
N ARG A 19 -1.61 -4.92 8.47
CA ARG A 19 -1.76 -4.78 7.03
C ARG A 19 -0.54 -5.31 6.32
N THR A 20 -0.76 -5.80 5.12
CA THR A 20 0.33 -6.22 4.26
C THR A 20 0.07 -5.61 2.92
N TYR A 21 1.09 -5.02 2.33
CA TYR A 21 0.96 -4.41 1.02
C TYR A 21 1.74 -5.23 0.01
N PHE A 22 1.10 -5.49 -1.12
CA PHE A 22 1.74 -6.23 -2.19
C PHE A 22 1.88 -5.32 -3.39
N PHE A 23 3.07 -5.32 -3.96
CA PHE A 23 3.33 -4.52 -5.15
C PHE A 23 3.67 -5.52 -6.25
N ASP A 24 2.75 -5.76 -7.13
CA ASP A 24 2.94 -6.78 -8.16
C ASP A 24 3.07 -6.15 -9.53
N VAL A 25 4.15 -6.48 -10.23
CA VAL A 25 4.37 -5.98 -11.58
C VAL A 25 4.04 -7.11 -12.54
N LYS A 26 3.17 -6.83 -13.48
CA LYS A 26 2.75 -7.83 -14.44
C LYS A 26 2.93 -7.33 -15.86
N SER A 27 3.15 -8.22 -16.77
CA SER A 27 3.27 -7.81 -18.14
C SER A 27 1.96 -8.12 -18.86
N THR A 28 1.62 -7.30 -19.83
CA THR A 28 0.42 -7.51 -20.58
C THR A 28 0.77 -8.16 -21.90
N LYS A 29 -0.24 -8.49 -22.65
CA LYS A 29 -0.05 -9.09 -23.93
C LYS A 29 0.70 -8.19 -24.86
N GLY A 30 0.58 -6.89 -24.73
CA GLY A 30 1.25 -5.96 -25.59
C GLY A 30 2.63 -5.57 -25.14
N ASN A 31 3.17 -6.35 -24.19
CA ASN A 31 4.46 -6.02 -23.67
C ASN A 31 4.50 -4.76 -22.85
N ASP A 32 3.38 -4.35 -22.33
CA ASP A 32 3.33 -3.24 -21.39
C ASP A 32 3.40 -3.79 -20.00
N LEU A 33 3.70 -2.93 -19.05
CA LEU A 33 3.76 -3.34 -17.66
C LEU A 33 2.66 -2.66 -16.86
N ASN A 34 2.07 -3.42 -15.96
CA ASN A 34 1.06 -2.90 -15.05
C ASN A 34 1.52 -3.11 -13.64
N LEU A 35 1.03 -2.29 -12.74
CA LEU A 35 1.32 -2.43 -11.33
C LEU A 35 0.02 -2.64 -10.60
N THR A 36 -0.03 -3.64 -9.74
CA THR A 36 -1.19 -3.85 -8.88
C THR A 36 -0.73 -3.67 -7.45
N LEU A 37 -1.39 -2.77 -6.74
CA LEU A 37 -1.15 -2.59 -5.34
C LEU A 37 -2.26 -3.27 -4.59
N THR A 38 -1.94 -4.12 -3.65
CA THR A 38 -2.97 -4.78 -2.85
C THR A 38 -2.72 -4.50 -1.40
N GLU A 39 -3.75 -4.06 -0.71
CA GLU A 39 -3.70 -3.90 0.72
C GLU A 39 -4.48 -5.06 1.30
N SER A 40 -3.88 -5.83 2.18
CA SER A 40 -4.55 -6.95 2.82
C SER A 40 -4.57 -6.67 4.30
N LYS A 41 -5.74 -6.63 4.90
CA LYS A 41 -5.86 -6.35 6.32
C LYS A 41 -6.50 -7.53 7.03
N LYS A 42 -5.88 -7.96 8.11
CA LYS A 42 -6.43 -9.05 8.89
C LYS A 42 -7.58 -8.55 9.72
N THR A 43 -8.68 -9.23 9.68
CA THR A 43 -9.85 -8.85 10.45
C THR A 43 -10.45 -10.10 11.06
N PHE A 44 -11.52 -9.93 11.83
CA PHE A 44 -12.21 -11.04 12.39
C PHE A 44 -13.70 -10.89 12.07
N VAL A 45 -14.29 -11.96 11.58
CA VAL A 45 -15.69 -11.95 11.27
C VAL A 45 -16.29 -13.12 12.01
N ASP A 46 -17.23 -12.87 12.90
CA ASP A 46 -17.85 -13.90 13.72
C ASP A 46 -16.79 -14.71 14.44
N GLY A 47 -15.78 -14.03 14.94
CA GLY A 47 -14.75 -14.69 15.70
C GLY A 47 -13.73 -15.45 14.88
N ARG A 48 -13.83 -15.40 13.57
CA ARG A 48 -12.91 -16.09 12.74
C ARG A 48 -12.01 -15.13 12.02
N GLU A 49 -10.77 -15.54 11.81
CA GLU A 49 -9.83 -14.72 11.12
C GLU A 49 -10.21 -14.58 9.68
N SER A 50 -10.11 -13.40 9.16
CA SER A 50 -10.46 -13.13 7.78
C SER A 50 -9.55 -12.04 7.25
N TYR A 51 -9.54 -11.82 5.94
CA TYR A 51 -8.72 -10.78 5.35
C TYR A 51 -9.57 -9.93 4.44
N GLN A 52 -9.40 -8.62 4.58
CA GLN A 52 -10.03 -7.70 3.69
C GLN A 52 -8.98 -7.24 2.72
N LYS A 53 -9.27 -7.25 1.45
CA LYS A 53 -8.30 -6.87 0.44
C LYS A 53 -8.85 -5.79 -0.44
N HIS A 54 -8.00 -4.82 -0.73
CA HIS A 54 -8.35 -3.75 -1.65
C HIS A 54 -7.23 -3.64 -2.66
N LYS A 55 -7.60 -3.49 -3.92
CA LYS A 55 -6.62 -3.44 -4.97
C LYS A 55 -6.73 -2.17 -5.77
N ILE A 56 -5.59 -1.68 -6.20
CA ILE A 56 -5.52 -0.54 -7.07
C ILE A 56 -4.71 -0.96 -8.26
N PHE A 57 -5.23 -0.72 -9.44
CA PHE A 57 -4.55 -1.08 -10.67
C PHE A 57 -4.00 0.16 -11.33
N LEU A 58 -2.70 0.18 -11.59
CA LEU A 58 -2.05 1.31 -12.21
C LEU A 58 -1.47 0.89 -13.54
N TYR A 59 -1.70 1.70 -14.54
CA TYR A 59 -1.22 1.44 -15.86
C TYR A 59 -0.09 2.41 -16.20
N LYS A 60 0.63 2.17 -17.26
CA LYS A 60 1.83 2.93 -17.53
C LYS A 60 1.61 4.43 -17.57
N GLU A 61 0.44 4.87 -17.99
CA GLU A 61 0.21 6.30 -18.07
C GLU A 61 -0.08 6.88 -16.68
N ASP A 62 -0.24 6.05 -15.66
CA ASP A 62 -0.55 6.53 -14.33
C ASP A 62 0.65 6.52 -13.40
N PHE A 63 1.71 5.82 -13.75
CA PHE A 63 2.80 5.60 -12.83
C PHE A 63 3.40 6.90 -12.30
N LYS A 64 3.73 7.79 -13.19
CA LYS A 64 4.37 9.01 -12.76
C LYS A 64 3.43 9.88 -11.95
N LYS A 65 2.20 9.96 -12.36
CA LYS A 65 1.23 10.79 -11.67
C LYS A 65 0.95 10.25 -10.27
N PHE A 66 0.83 8.94 -10.17
CA PHE A 66 0.57 8.34 -8.88
C PHE A 66 1.76 8.55 -7.96
N GLU A 67 2.97 8.36 -8.48
CA GLU A 67 4.15 8.53 -7.70
C GLU A 67 4.29 9.96 -7.23
N ASP A 68 4.06 10.92 -8.09
CA ASP A 68 4.16 12.31 -7.72
C ASP A 68 3.14 12.67 -6.66
N GLY A 69 1.92 12.19 -6.80
CA GLY A 69 0.90 12.46 -5.81
C GLY A 69 1.24 11.86 -4.46
N LEU A 70 1.76 10.66 -4.47
CA LEU A 70 2.13 10.01 -3.24
C LEU A 70 3.28 10.76 -2.57
N LYS A 71 4.27 11.15 -3.32
CA LYS A 71 5.37 11.88 -2.78
C LYS A 71 4.94 13.22 -2.20
N ASP A 72 4.07 13.91 -2.90
CA ASP A 72 3.57 15.19 -2.41
C ASP A 72 2.84 15.01 -1.09
N ALA A 73 2.03 14.00 -0.99
CA ALA A 73 1.27 13.76 0.24
C ALA A 73 2.20 13.40 1.38
N LEU A 74 3.20 12.56 1.11
CA LEU A 74 4.13 12.18 2.15
C LEU A 74 4.98 13.36 2.59
N ASN A 75 5.36 14.22 1.65
CA ASN A 75 6.13 15.40 2.00
C ASN A 75 5.30 16.34 2.86
N LYS A 76 4.02 16.44 2.56
CA LYS A 76 3.15 17.29 3.36
C LYS A 76 3.04 16.74 4.78
N ILE A 77 2.95 15.43 4.91
CA ILE A 77 2.88 14.84 6.23
C ILE A 77 4.15 15.13 6.99
N GLU A 78 5.29 15.02 6.35
CA GLU A 78 6.52 15.27 7.00
C GLU A 78 6.61 16.73 7.43
N GLU A 79 6.16 17.63 6.62
CA GLU A 79 6.14 19.02 6.94
C GLU A 79 5.27 19.29 8.15
N LEU A 80 4.10 18.71 8.19
CA LEU A 80 3.17 18.91 9.28
C LEU A 80 3.69 18.30 10.58
N THR A 81 4.32 17.14 10.51
CA THR A 81 4.82 16.54 11.72
C THR A 81 6.05 17.27 12.22
N SER A 82 6.83 17.88 11.34
CA SER A 82 7.99 18.63 11.78
C SER A 82 7.60 19.90 12.49
N SER A 83 6.39 20.39 12.27
CA SER A 83 5.94 21.60 12.93
C SER A 83 5.67 21.34 14.40
N GLY A 84 5.60 20.10 14.80
CA GLY A 84 5.32 19.77 16.19
C GLY A 84 3.88 19.64 16.53
N GLU A 85 2.99 19.86 15.58
CA GLU A 85 1.58 19.77 15.86
C GLU A 85 1.05 18.38 15.75
N TYR A 86 1.78 17.48 15.10
CA TYR A 86 1.29 16.12 14.89
C TYR A 86 2.37 15.13 15.27
N GLU A 87 1.95 13.90 15.54
CA GLU A 87 2.87 12.91 15.93
C GLU A 87 3.73 12.42 14.80
N ILE A 88 4.97 12.06 15.06
CA ILE A 88 5.85 11.61 14.07
C ILE A 88 5.61 10.16 13.76
N ALA A 89 5.58 9.81 12.50
CA ALA A 89 5.26 8.48 12.11
C ALA A 89 6.21 7.45 12.66
N GLU A 90 7.51 7.75 12.71
CA GLU A 90 8.39 6.80 13.22
C GLU A 90 8.20 6.54 14.66
N LYS A 91 7.76 7.52 15.41
CA LYS A 91 7.46 7.29 16.78
C LYS A 91 6.28 6.40 16.91
N ALA A 92 5.28 6.56 16.10
CA ALA A 92 4.12 5.72 16.13
C ALA A 92 4.52 4.31 15.79
N GLU A 93 5.41 4.12 14.90
CA GLU A 93 5.84 2.84 14.59
C GLU A 93 6.57 2.19 15.71
N LEU A 94 7.41 2.89 16.39
CA LEU A 94 8.11 2.37 17.52
C LEU A 94 7.18 1.96 18.60
N GLU A 95 6.11 2.63 18.77
CA GLU A 95 5.16 2.27 19.79
C GLU A 95 4.26 1.18 19.32
N GLY A 96 4.36 0.79 18.13
CA GLY A 96 3.55 -0.24 17.64
C GLY A 96 2.25 0.14 17.37
N ALA A 97 1.99 1.18 17.65
CA ALA A 97 0.73 1.53 17.50
C ALA A 97 0.41 1.88 16.37
N SER A 98 0.84 2.17 16.08
CA SER A 98 0.53 2.58 15.18
C SER A 98 -0.32 2.49 14.67
N GLN A 99 -0.55 2.45 14.69
CA GLN A 99 -1.26 2.35 14.11
C GLN A 99 -2.15 2.79 14.07
N VAL A 100 -2.39 3.12 14.29
CA VAL A 100 -3.32 3.31 14.50
C VAL A 100 -3.93 4.14 13.98
N SER A 101 -3.84 4.87 14.28
CA SER A 101 -4.55 5.69 14.07
C SER A 101 -4.86 5.99 12.84
N PHE A 102 -4.20 6.23 12.05
CA PHE A 102 -4.64 6.68 10.96
C PHE A 102 -5.21 5.74 10.21
N GLU A 103 -5.16 4.63 10.52
CA GLU A 103 -5.84 3.82 9.87
C GLU A 103 -7.17 3.92 10.12
N ASP A 104 -7.57 4.48 11.03
CA ASP A 104 -8.92 4.65 11.28
C ASP A 104 -9.46 5.73 10.58
N LEU A 105 -8.76 6.43 9.87
CA LEU A 105 -9.31 7.53 9.18
C LEU A 105 -9.96 7.20 7.92
#